data_9d90c6e27ddd5af41d79bbe23756f361
#
_entry.id   9d90c6e27ddd5af41d79bbe23756f361
#
_cell.length_a   1.000
_cell.length_b   1.000
_cell.length_c   1.000
_cell.angle_alpha   90.00
_cell.angle_beta   90.00
_cell.angle_gamma   90.00
#
_symmetry.space_group_name_H-M   'P 1'
#
loop_
_entity.id
_entity.type
_entity.pdbx_description
1 polymer ?
#
loop_
_entity_poly.entity_id
_entity_poly.type
_entity_poly.pdbx_seq_one_letter_code
_entity_poly.pdbx_strand_id
1 'polypeptide(L)'
;MLASSAARRQRQGPARLYAYAFLLALSGFCLVPFLWPLLASVDGHAGLFLRAPDLTLHNFHKVVSDPTYRRLALNSFIIAGGATIVVLAASALGGYALSRFSFPGRRVFMFGVLFTRMIPATATIVPLYIIEGDLSLTDTYQGVILAIAAQQLPLALWLMKGFFDTVPASLEEASWIDGLSRFGSAIRIVAPLAAPGVGVTALFTFIEAWGDFLTPLILLSGSPDKTPFSIGLFRAFIAFNLVDWGLLAVLAIVYTIPAVALYFLVRRYLLRATMTGGLAGE
;
A
#
# COMPACT_ATOMS: atom_id res chain seq x y z
N MET A 1 48.38 19.20 -1.04
CA MET A 1 47.02 18.76 -0.77
C MET A 1 46.02 19.00 -1.93
N LEU A 2 46.26 19.92 -2.88
CA LEU A 2 45.33 20.22 -4.00
C LEU A 2 45.41 19.25 -5.19
N ALA A 3 46.48 18.49 -5.37
CA ALA A 3 46.62 17.51 -6.47
C ALA A 3 45.82 16.22 -6.28
N SER A 4 45.48 15.86 -5.03
CA SER A 4 44.73 14.62 -4.75
C SER A 4 43.23 14.73 -5.04
N SER A 5 42.69 15.95 -4.99
CA SER A 5 41.24 16.21 -5.27
C SER A 5 40.91 16.18 -6.75
N ALA A 6 41.86 16.60 -7.61
CA ALA A 6 41.69 16.57 -9.07
C ALA A 6 41.75 15.14 -9.63
N ALA A 7 42.65 14.30 -9.12
CA ALA A 7 42.77 12.90 -9.52
C ALA A 7 41.55 12.04 -9.11
N ARG A 8 40.88 12.38 -7.99
CA ARG A 8 39.62 11.73 -7.58
C ARG A 8 38.44 12.10 -8.48
N ARG A 9 38.37 13.32 -8.97
CA ARG A 9 37.30 13.76 -9.91
C ARG A 9 37.44 13.10 -11.28
N GLN A 10 38.65 12.91 -11.80
CA GLN A 10 38.87 12.27 -13.11
C GLN A 10 38.55 10.76 -13.13
N ARG A 11 38.73 10.04 -12.02
CA ARG A 11 38.36 8.60 -11.91
C ARG A 11 36.86 8.34 -11.79
N GLN A 12 36.03 9.35 -11.51
CA GLN A 12 34.58 9.16 -11.35
C GLN A 12 33.80 9.25 -12.68
N GLY A 13 34.41 9.69 -13.77
CA GLY A 13 33.76 9.84 -15.08
C GLY A 13 33.20 8.54 -15.65
N PRO A 14 34.04 7.50 -15.88
CA PRO A 14 33.55 6.25 -16.48
C PRO A 14 32.63 5.47 -15.54
N ALA A 15 32.89 5.46 -14.23
CA ALA A 15 32.04 4.78 -13.26
C ALA A 15 30.63 5.39 -13.21
N ARG A 16 30.52 6.71 -13.33
CA ARG A 16 29.23 7.41 -13.42
C ARG A 16 28.49 7.06 -14.72
N LEU A 17 29.19 6.99 -15.83
CA LEU A 17 28.60 6.62 -17.11
C LEU A 17 28.00 5.22 -17.06
N TYR A 18 28.75 4.24 -16.52
CA TYR A 18 28.25 2.87 -16.32
C TYR A 18 27.04 2.83 -15.36
N ALA A 19 27.09 3.61 -14.27
CA ALA A 19 25.96 3.71 -13.34
C ALA A 19 24.71 4.28 -14.03
N TYR A 20 24.83 5.36 -14.80
CA TYR A 20 23.69 5.92 -15.55
C TYR A 20 23.20 4.97 -16.65
N ALA A 21 24.09 4.31 -17.39
CA ALA A 21 23.71 3.32 -18.40
C ALA A 21 22.95 2.14 -17.76
N PHE A 22 23.43 1.65 -16.61
CA PHE A 22 22.75 0.62 -15.86
C PHE A 22 21.37 1.07 -15.36
N LEU A 23 21.27 2.27 -14.78
CA LEU A 23 20.01 2.82 -14.29
C LEU A 23 19.01 3.04 -15.44
N LEU A 24 19.45 3.52 -16.60
CA LEU A 24 18.60 3.67 -17.78
C LEU A 24 18.13 2.33 -18.32
N ALA A 25 19.01 1.34 -18.41
CA ALA A 25 18.63 0.00 -18.82
C ALA A 25 17.63 -0.65 -17.86
N LEU A 26 17.88 -0.52 -16.55
CA LEU A 26 16.97 -1.02 -15.52
C LEU A 26 15.62 -0.30 -15.56
N SER A 27 15.62 1.03 -15.70
CA SER A 27 14.40 1.82 -15.83
C SER A 27 13.62 1.43 -17.10
N GLY A 28 14.32 1.28 -18.23
CA GLY A 28 13.72 0.80 -19.47
C GLY A 28 13.08 -0.58 -19.30
N PHE A 29 13.81 -1.53 -18.71
CA PHE A 29 13.29 -2.86 -18.42
C PHE A 29 12.04 -2.85 -17.53
N CYS A 30 12.02 -2.01 -16.49
CA CYS A 30 10.86 -1.85 -15.63
C CYS A 30 9.65 -1.21 -16.33
N LEU A 31 9.88 -0.33 -17.32
CA LEU A 31 8.80 0.37 -18.04
C LEU A 31 8.20 -0.44 -19.19
N VAL A 32 8.97 -1.36 -19.79
CA VAL A 32 8.52 -2.19 -20.94
C VAL A 32 7.18 -2.91 -20.68
N PRO A 33 6.94 -3.56 -19.52
CA PRO A 33 5.66 -4.22 -19.27
C PRO A 33 4.45 -3.28 -19.27
N PHE A 34 4.66 -1.98 -19.00
CA PHE A 34 3.58 -0.99 -18.98
C PHE A 34 3.25 -0.43 -20.37
N LEU A 35 4.16 -0.62 -21.35
CA LEU A 35 3.91 -0.14 -22.73
C LEU A 35 2.76 -0.91 -23.39
N TRP A 36 2.67 -2.21 -23.15
CA TRP A 36 1.61 -3.02 -23.76
C TRP A 36 0.22 -2.57 -23.30
N PRO A 37 -0.11 -2.45 -22.00
CA PRO A 37 -1.41 -1.96 -21.57
C PRO A 37 -1.71 -0.54 -22.09
N LEU A 38 -0.71 0.34 -22.16
CA LEU A 38 -0.89 1.69 -22.69
C LEU A 38 -1.29 1.68 -24.18
N LEU A 39 -0.60 0.87 -25.00
CA LEU A 39 -0.92 0.74 -26.42
C LEU A 39 -2.24 -0.01 -26.63
N ALA A 40 -2.46 -1.11 -25.93
CA ALA A 40 -3.69 -1.89 -26.04
C ALA A 40 -4.94 -1.12 -25.59
N SER A 41 -4.81 -0.20 -24.63
CA SER A 41 -5.93 0.60 -24.14
C SER A 41 -6.52 1.52 -25.21
N VAL A 42 -5.70 1.98 -26.17
CA VAL A 42 -6.08 2.86 -27.25
C VAL A 42 -6.23 2.14 -28.61
N ASP A 43 -6.11 0.82 -28.63
CA ASP A 43 -6.26 0.01 -29.84
C ASP A 43 -7.67 -0.58 -29.93
N GLY A 44 -8.39 -0.31 -31.02
CA GLY A 44 -9.73 -0.84 -31.30
C GLY A 44 -9.79 -2.35 -31.50
N HIS A 45 -8.65 -2.97 -31.82
CA HIS A 45 -8.52 -4.40 -32.08
C HIS A 45 -7.39 -5.02 -31.25
N ALA A 46 -7.21 -4.56 -30.02
CA ALA A 46 -6.13 -5.01 -29.15
C ALA A 46 -6.05 -6.54 -29.06
N GLY A 47 -4.83 -7.06 -29.03
CA GLY A 47 -4.53 -8.48 -28.91
C GLY A 47 -3.29 -8.74 -28.04
N LEU A 48 -2.92 -10.00 -27.91
CA LEU A 48 -1.76 -10.40 -27.12
C LEU A 48 -0.41 -9.86 -27.67
N PHE A 49 -0.35 -9.60 -28.98
CA PHE A 49 0.87 -9.18 -29.65
C PHE A 49 0.89 -7.68 -29.88
N LEU A 50 2.06 -7.08 -29.73
CA LEU A 50 2.30 -5.68 -30.08
C LEU A 50 2.16 -5.50 -31.59
N ARG A 51 1.29 -4.59 -32.00
CA ARG A 51 1.11 -4.12 -33.37
C ARG A 51 0.91 -2.61 -33.36
N ALA A 52 0.92 -2.01 -34.54
CA ALA A 52 0.55 -0.61 -34.66
C ALA A 52 -0.94 -0.46 -34.23
N PRO A 53 -1.24 0.41 -33.23
CA PRO A 53 -2.58 0.53 -32.69
C PRO A 53 -3.51 1.22 -33.70
N ASP A 54 -4.75 0.73 -33.80
CA ASP A 54 -5.85 1.45 -34.42
C ASP A 54 -6.45 2.40 -33.37
N LEU A 55 -5.96 3.66 -33.38
CA LEU A 55 -6.17 4.61 -32.30
C LEU A 55 -7.65 4.92 -32.07
N THR A 56 -8.14 4.52 -30.90
CA THR A 56 -9.52 4.75 -30.47
C THR A 56 -9.58 4.98 -28.95
N LEU A 57 -10.55 5.77 -28.50
CA LEU A 57 -10.90 5.91 -27.09
C LEU A 57 -12.10 5.06 -26.69
N HIS A 58 -12.57 4.17 -27.58
CA HIS A 58 -13.74 3.34 -27.36
C HIS A 58 -13.65 2.48 -26.09
N ASN A 59 -12.48 1.91 -25.81
CA ASN A 59 -12.26 1.09 -24.63
C ASN A 59 -12.38 1.91 -23.33
N PHE A 60 -11.90 3.15 -23.31
CA PHE A 60 -12.09 4.07 -22.18
C PHE A 60 -13.56 4.43 -22.00
N HIS A 61 -14.26 4.69 -23.12
CA HIS A 61 -15.69 4.99 -23.07
C HIS A 61 -16.50 3.81 -22.49
N LYS A 62 -16.18 2.57 -22.87
CA LYS A 62 -16.80 1.36 -22.28
C LYS A 62 -16.66 1.34 -20.76
N VAL A 63 -15.44 1.58 -20.23
CA VAL A 63 -15.18 1.51 -18.78
C VAL A 63 -15.88 2.64 -18.04
N VAL A 64 -15.86 3.86 -18.57
CA VAL A 64 -16.44 5.03 -17.89
C VAL A 64 -17.98 5.00 -17.91
N SER A 65 -18.57 4.53 -19.01
CA SER A 65 -20.04 4.50 -19.16
C SER A 65 -20.72 3.31 -18.50
N ASP A 66 -19.99 2.21 -18.24
CA ASP A 66 -20.59 1.04 -17.59
C ASP A 66 -20.61 1.21 -16.05
N PRO A 67 -21.80 1.24 -15.42
CA PRO A 67 -21.94 1.36 -13.97
C PRO A 67 -21.23 0.25 -13.18
N THR A 68 -20.98 -0.90 -13.80
CA THR A 68 -20.31 -2.05 -13.17
C THR A 68 -18.90 -1.67 -12.73
N TYR A 69 -18.09 -1.08 -13.62
CA TYR A 69 -16.69 -0.73 -13.29
C TYR A 69 -16.61 0.38 -12.26
N ARG A 70 -17.53 1.34 -12.29
CA ARG A 70 -17.64 2.36 -11.24
C ARG A 70 -17.96 1.74 -9.89
N ARG A 71 -18.85 0.75 -9.83
CA ARG A 71 -19.20 0.03 -8.59
C ARG A 71 -17.99 -0.74 -8.06
N LEU A 72 -17.29 -1.48 -8.92
CA LEU A 72 -16.05 -2.18 -8.55
C LEU A 72 -15.02 -1.23 -7.93
N ALA A 73 -14.82 -0.06 -8.52
CA ALA A 73 -13.90 0.96 -8.00
C ALA A 73 -14.36 1.49 -6.62
N LEU A 74 -15.63 1.84 -6.48
CA LEU A 74 -16.21 2.29 -5.21
C LEU A 74 -16.06 1.23 -4.12
N ASN A 75 -16.35 -0.03 -4.43
CA ASN A 75 -16.20 -1.14 -3.48
C ASN A 75 -14.74 -1.28 -3.01
N SER A 76 -13.78 -1.20 -3.94
CA SER A 76 -12.36 -1.22 -3.58
C SER A 76 -11.97 -0.04 -2.69
N PHE A 77 -12.46 1.18 -2.96
CA PHE A 77 -12.21 2.33 -2.09
C PHE A 77 -12.82 2.17 -0.71
N ILE A 78 -14.03 1.62 -0.59
CA ILE A 78 -14.68 1.34 0.69
C ILE A 78 -13.86 0.32 1.48
N ILE A 79 -13.46 -0.78 0.86
CA ILE A 79 -12.71 -1.86 1.51
C ILE A 79 -11.29 -1.38 1.88
N ALA A 80 -10.53 -0.89 0.92
CA ALA A 80 -9.15 -0.47 1.17
C ALA A 80 -9.07 0.75 2.09
N GLY A 81 -9.94 1.73 1.90
CA GLY A 81 -10.04 2.91 2.76
C GLY A 81 -10.46 2.55 4.18
N GLY A 82 -11.49 1.72 4.32
CA GLY A 82 -11.97 1.23 5.61
C GLY A 82 -10.91 0.44 6.37
N ALA A 83 -10.26 -0.51 5.71
CA ALA A 83 -9.15 -1.28 6.31
C ALA A 83 -8.00 -0.36 6.73
N THR A 84 -7.63 0.60 5.89
CA THR A 84 -6.58 1.58 6.22
C THR A 84 -6.93 2.40 7.46
N ILE A 85 -8.15 2.89 7.58
CA ILE A 85 -8.60 3.66 8.75
C ILE A 85 -8.53 2.81 10.02
N VAL A 86 -9.05 1.58 9.99
CA VAL A 86 -9.04 0.66 11.13
C VAL A 86 -7.61 0.34 11.55
N VAL A 87 -6.76 -0.01 10.60
CA VAL A 87 -5.34 -0.34 10.86
C VAL A 87 -4.58 0.86 11.42
N LEU A 88 -4.77 2.06 10.85
CA LEU A 88 -4.11 3.27 11.34
C LEU A 88 -4.54 3.59 12.77
N ALA A 89 -5.83 3.53 13.08
CA ALA A 89 -6.32 3.78 14.42
C ALA A 89 -5.74 2.78 15.44
N ALA A 90 -5.83 1.49 15.14
CA ALA A 90 -5.32 0.44 16.02
C ALA A 90 -3.78 0.48 16.15
N SER A 91 -3.05 0.65 15.04
CA SER A 91 -1.59 0.68 15.06
C SER A 91 -1.02 1.96 15.66
N ALA A 92 -1.70 3.10 15.53
CA ALA A 92 -1.28 4.33 16.19
C ALA A 92 -1.41 4.21 17.71
N LEU A 93 -2.55 3.73 18.21
CA LEU A 93 -2.77 3.52 19.65
C LEU A 93 -1.81 2.45 20.20
N GLY A 94 -1.75 1.29 19.57
CA GLY A 94 -0.88 0.19 20.00
C GLY A 94 0.60 0.51 19.84
N GLY A 95 1.01 1.14 18.74
CA GLY A 95 2.39 1.55 18.48
C GLY A 95 2.87 2.60 19.48
N TYR A 96 2.03 3.59 19.81
CA TYR A 96 2.32 4.56 20.86
C TYR A 96 2.49 3.87 22.22
N ALA A 97 1.54 3.01 22.60
CA ALA A 97 1.62 2.27 23.85
C ALA A 97 2.89 1.40 23.91
N LEU A 98 3.21 0.68 22.85
CA LEU A 98 4.43 -0.13 22.75
C LEU A 98 5.70 0.70 22.70
N SER A 99 5.68 1.96 22.31
CA SER A 99 6.82 2.84 22.32
C SER A 99 7.07 3.43 23.71
N ARG A 100 6.01 3.88 24.39
CA ARG A 100 6.12 4.66 25.62
C ARG A 100 6.06 3.85 26.90
N PHE A 101 5.35 2.72 26.91
CA PHE A 101 5.21 1.92 28.13
C PHE A 101 6.16 0.72 28.10
N SER A 102 6.92 0.55 29.19
CA SER A 102 7.74 -0.63 29.45
C SER A 102 6.95 -1.63 30.29
N PHE A 103 6.81 -2.86 29.80
CA PHE A 103 6.19 -3.97 30.55
C PHE A 103 6.93 -5.27 30.26
N PRO A 104 6.90 -6.24 31.18
CA PRO A 104 7.55 -7.54 30.98
C PRO A 104 6.91 -8.24 29.79
N GLY A 105 7.74 -8.86 28.93
CA GLY A 105 7.26 -9.56 27.73
C GLY A 105 6.97 -8.69 26.50
N ARG A 106 7.10 -7.34 26.56
CA ARG A 106 6.89 -6.43 25.42
C ARG A 106 7.61 -6.89 24.15
N ARG A 107 8.86 -7.30 24.28
CA ARG A 107 9.67 -7.75 23.14
C ARG A 107 9.13 -9.04 22.54
N VAL A 108 8.76 -10.00 23.38
CA VAL A 108 8.17 -11.28 22.96
C VAL A 108 6.83 -11.04 22.28
N PHE A 109 5.98 -10.17 22.84
CA PHE A 109 4.72 -9.77 22.24
C PHE A 109 4.92 -9.18 20.82
N MET A 110 5.84 -8.24 20.67
CA MET A 110 6.14 -7.61 19.39
C MET A 110 6.58 -8.62 18.33
N PHE A 111 7.52 -9.51 18.69
CA PHE A 111 7.97 -10.55 17.76
C PHE A 111 6.86 -11.58 17.49
N GLY A 112 6.07 -11.95 18.50
CA GLY A 112 4.92 -12.85 18.35
C GLY A 112 3.89 -12.32 17.36
N VAL A 113 3.52 -11.04 17.50
CA VAL A 113 2.60 -10.39 16.58
C VAL A 113 3.18 -10.32 15.16
N LEU A 114 4.48 -10.00 15.01
CA LEU A 114 5.09 -9.99 13.68
C LEU A 114 5.20 -11.40 13.08
N PHE A 115 5.41 -12.42 13.92
CA PHE A 115 5.49 -13.81 13.49
C PHE A 115 4.18 -14.32 12.87
N THR A 116 3.02 -13.78 13.27
CA THR A 116 1.74 -14.13 12.64
C THR A 116 1.71 -13.81 11.13
N ARG A 117 2.48 -12.84 10.67
CA ARG A 117 2.64 -12.53 9.24
C ARG A 117 3.31 -13.63 8.42
N MET A 118 4.02 -14.54 9.05
CA MET A 118 4.64 -15.68 8.37
C MET A 118 3.61 -16.77 7.99
N ILE A 119 2.40 -16.72 8.56
CA ILE A 119 1.32 -17.64 8.23
C ILE A 119 0.69 -17.17 6.91
N PRO A 120 0.70 -17.97 5.84
CA PRO A 120 0.11 -17.57 4.57
C PRO A 120 -1.40 -17.29 4.71
N ALA A 121 -1.89 -16.24 4.04
CA ALA A 121 -3.32 -15.91 4.04
C ALA A 121 -4.18 -17.08 3.54
N THR A 122 -3.66 -17.87 2.61
CA THR A 122 -4.33 -19.09 2.09
C THR A 122 -4.60 -20.14 3.17
N ALA A 123 -3.78 -20.21 4.21
CA ALA A 123 -3.97 -21.15 5.33
C ALA A 123 -5.00 -20.62 6.35
N THR A 124 -5.15 -19.31 6.47
CA THR A 124 -6.02 -18.68 7.47
C THR A 124 -7.41 -18.35 6.93
N ILE A 125 -7.61 -18.35 5.61
CA ILE A 125 -8.85 -17.89 4.99
C ILE A 125 -10.07 -18.74 5.36
N VAL A 126 -9.90 -20.08 5.44
CA VAL A 126 -11.02 -20.98 5.78
C VAL A 126 -11.45 -20.83 7.24
N PRO A 127 -10.54 -20.88 8.23
CA PRO A 127 -10.89 -20.56 9.62
C PRO A 127 -11.53 -19.16 9.77
N LEU A 128 -11.02 -18.17 9.03
CA LEU A 128 -11.54 -16.82 9.06
C LEU A 128 -12.98 -16.76 8.54
N TYR A 129 -13.27 -17.45 7.42
CA TYR A 129 -14.62 -17.54 6.87
C TYR A 129 -15.62 -18.14 7.87
N ILE A 130 -15.20 -19.18 8.61
CA ILE A 130 -16.04 -19.81 9.64
C ILE A 130 -16.34 -18.82 10.77
N ILE A 131 -15.30 -18.15 11.30
CA ILE A 131 -15.45 -17.16 12.38
C ILE A 131 -16.37 -16.02 11.93
N GLU A 132 -16.19 -15.51 10.70
CA GLU A 132 -17.06 -14.45 10.19
C GLU A 132 -18.49 -14.91 9.94
N GLY A 133 -18.68 -16.17 9.57
CA GLY A 133 -20.00 -16.80 9.46
C GLY A 133 -20.74 -16.81 10.80
N ASP A 134 -20.04 -17.24 11.86
CA ASP A 134 -20.59 -17.25 13.23
C ASP A 134 -20.94 -15.82 13.74
N LEU A 135 -20.17 -14.83 13.28
CA LEU A 135 -20.41 -13.42 13.62
C LEU A 135 -21.39 -12.71 12.68
N SER A 136 -21.94 -13.40 11.69
CA SER A 136 -22.82 -12.84 10.63
C SER A 136 -22.14 -11.69 9.86
N LEU A 137 -20.83 -11.77 9.65
CA LEU A 137 -20.01 -10.77 8.94
C LEU A 137 -19.68 -11.18 7.50
N THR A 138 -19.92 -12.45 7.11
CA THR A 138 -19.79 -12.89 5.71
C THR A 138 -20.70 -12.05 4.80
N ASP A 139 -20.27 -11.85 3.55
CA ASP A 139 -20.98 -11.04 2.57
C ASP A 139 -21.22 -9.57 2.97
N THR A 140 -20.38 -9.04 3.87
CA THR A 140 -20.43 -7.64 4.29
C THR A 140 -19.10 -6.91 4.05
N TYR A 141 -19.15 -5.59 3.85
CA TYR A 141 -17.94 -4.79 3.79
C TYR A 141 -17.17 -4.83 5.12
N GLN A 142 -17.88 -4.86 6.25
CA GLN A 142 -17.30 -4.86 7.58
C GLN A 142 -16.45 -6.11 7.81
N GLY A 143 -16.92 -7.29 7.43
CA GLY A 143 -16.17 -8.52 7.53
C GLY A 143 -14.85 -8.43 6.75
N VAL A 144 -14.92 -8.11 5.46
CA VAL A 144 -13.71 -7.98 4.62
C VAL A 144 -12.76 -6.91 5.17
N ILE A 145 -13.27 -5.77 5.62
CA ILE A 145 -12.45 -4.70 6.21
C ILE A 145 -11.73 -5.19 7.47
N LEU A 146 -12.42 -5.88 8.37
CA LEU A 146 -11.84 -6.41 9.61
C LEU A 146 -10.83 -7.53 9.32
N ALA A 147 -11.14 -8.42 8.38
CA ALA A 147 -10.25 -9.49 7.96
C ALA A 147 -8.91 -8.94 7.42
N ILE A 148 -8.98 -8.00 6.47
CA ILE A 148 -7.80 -7.34 5.91
C ILE A 148 -7.07 -6.54 7.00
N ALA A 149 -7.79 -5.81 7.86
CA ALA A 149 -7.19 -5.06 8.93
C ALA A 149 -6.43 -5.96 9.91
N ALA A 150 -6.99 -7.11 10.29
CA ALA A 150 -6.32 -8.08 11.16
C ALA A 150 -5.02 -8.60 10.53
N GLN A 151 -5.00 -8.85 9.22
CA GLN A 151 -3.82 -9.30 8.50
C GLN A 151 -2.75 -8.20 8.41
N GLN A 152 -3.13 -6.92 8.24
CA GLN A 152 -2.18 -5.81 8.07
C GLN A 152 -1.67 -5.24 9.39
N LEU A 153 -2.44 -5.38 10.47
CA LEU A 153 -2.14 -4.79 11.79
C LEU A 153 -0.74 -5.14 12.34
N PRO A 154 -0.22 -6.37 12.23
CA PRO A 154 1.09 -6.73 12.76
C PRO A 154 2.23 -5.85 12.22
N LEU A 155 2.29 -5.66 10.89
CA LEU A 155 3.31 -4.82 10.26
C LEU A 155 3.08 -3.34 10.57
N ALA A 156 1.83 -2.89 10.51
CA ALA A 156 1.47 -1.52 10.81
C ALA A 156 1.83 -1.12 12.25
N LEU A 157 1.60 -2.01 13.20
CA LEU A 157 1.96 -1.83 14.60
C LEU A 157 3.49 -1.67 14.78
N TRP A 158 4.25 -2.51 14.08
CA TRP A 158 5.71 -2.46 14.12
C TRP A 158 6.25 -1.17 13.49
N LEU A 159 5.70 -0.76 12.34
CA LEU A 159 6.06 0.49 11.69
C LEU A 159 5.74 1.70 12.57
N MET A 160 4.50 1.80 13.07
CA MET A 160 4.07 2.92 13.91
C MET A 160 4.90 3.02 15.18
N LYS A 161 5.18 1.88 15.85
CA LYS A 161 6.10 1.88 17.01
C LYS A 161 7.47 2.43 16.63
N GLY A 162 8.05 1.99 15.50
CA GLY A 162 9.35 2.47 15.04
C GLY A 162 9.37 3.99 14.85
N PHE A 163 8.32 4.57 14.27
CA PHE A 163 8.21 6.03 14.12
C PHE A 163 8.01 6.74 15.47
N PHE A 164 7.23 6.20 16.38
CA PHE A 164 7.11 6.79 17.72
C PHE A 164 8.43 6.73 18.51
N ASP A 165 9.23 5.69 18.32
CA ASP A 165 10.54 5.56 18.96
C ASP A 165 11.54 6.65 18.49
N THR A 166 11.35 7.23 17.29
CA THR A 166 12.20 8.34 16.82
C THR A 166 11.89 9.68 17.50
N VAL A 167 10.74 9.81 18.17
CA VAL A 167 10.35 11.02 18.90
C VAL A 167 10.89 10.94 20.32
N PRO A 168 11.81 11.85 20.74
CA PRO A 168 12.37 11.84 22.08
C PRO A 168 11.30 11.95 23.17
N ALA A 169 11.37 11.09 24.19
CA ALA A 169 10.43 11.10 25.31
C ALA A 169 10.50 12.42 26.12
N SER A 170 11.68 13.07 26.15
CA SER A 170 11.86 14.36 26.81
C SER A 170 10.94 15.47 26.29
N LEU A 171 10.50 15.42 25.05
CA LEU A 171 9.52 16.38 24.51
C LEU A 171 8.14 16.19 25.15
N GLU A 172 7.76 14.96 25.45
CA GLU A 172 6.52 14.65 26.16
C GLU A 172 6.62 15.07 27.63
N GLU A 173 7.74 14.75 28.27
CA GLU A 173 8.00 15.13 29.66
C GLU A 173 7.98 16.65 29.87
N ALA A 174 8.61 17.41 28.96
CA ALA A 174 8.54 18.88 28.98
C ALA A 174 7.10 19.38 28.85
N SER A 175 6.31 18.78 27.95
CA SER A 175 4.90 19.19 27.76
C SER A 175 4.01 18.91 28.98
N TRP A 176 4.34 17.91 29.78
CA TRP A 176 3.62 17.64 31.05
C TRP A 176 3.95 18.70 32.12
N ILE A 177 5.19 19.20 32.14
CA ILE A 177 5.58 20.31 32.99
C ILE A 177 4.83 21.57 32.60
N ASP A 178 4.59 21.78 31.28
CA ASP A 178 3.79 22.89 30.75
C ASP A 178 2.26 22.70 30.96
N GLY A 179 1.85 21.65 31.67
CA GLY A 179 0.44 21.42 32.05
C GLY A 179 -0.37 20.60 31.07
N LEU A 180 0.22 20.00 30.04
CA LEU A 180 -0.51 19.08 29.17
C LEU A 180 -0.73 17.73 29.86
N SER A 181 -1.90 17.14 29.64
CA SER A 181 -2.15 15.75 30.00
C SER A 181 -1.34 14.80 29.09
N ARG A 182 -1.12 13.55 29.51
CA ARG A 182 -0.44 12.53 28.68
C ARG A 182 -1.10 12.35 27.31
N PHE A 183 -2.43 12.33 27.28
CA PHE A 183 -3.19 12.23 26.02
C PHE A 183 -3.06 13.51 25.18
N GLY A 184 -3.07 14.68 25.83
CA GLY A 184 -2.84 15.97 25.16
C GLY A 184 -1.45 16.05 24.53
N SER A 185 -0.40 15.57 25.22
CA SER A 185 0.97 15.47 24.71
C SER A 185 1.04 14.52 23.53
N ALA A 186 0.44 13.33 23.64
CA ALA A 186 0.42 12.35 22.55
C ALA A 186 -0.17 12.93 21.24
N ILE A 187 -1.28 13.67 21.33
CA ILE A 187 -1.95 14.24 20.15
C ILE A 187 -1.25 15.50 19.65
N ARG A 188 -0.85 16.43 20.56
CA ARG A 188 -0.35 17.75 20.15
C ARG A 188 1.13 17.79 19.86
N ILE A 189 1.92 16.89 20.45
CA ILE A 189 3.38 16.85 20.29
C ILE A 189 3.81 15.63 19.49
N VAL A 190 3.45 14.43 19.94
CA VAL A 190 4.00 13.17 19.38
C VAL A 190 3.39 12.84 18.02
N ALA A 191 2.06 12.91 17.88
CA ALA A 191 1.38 12.54 16.65
C ALA A 191 1.80 13.39 15.44
N PRO A 192 1.95 14.74 15.54
CA PRO A 192 2.48 15.54 14.43
C PRO A 192 3.91 15.20 14.06
N LEU A 193 4.78 14.90 15.04
CA LEU A 193 6.17 14.49 14.81
C LEU A 193 6.25 13.11 14.16
N ALA A 194 5.36 12.20 14.52
CA ALA A 194 5.24 10.86 13.95
C ALA A 194 4.39 10.82 12.66
N ALA A 195 3.87 11.94 12.17
CA ALA A 195 3.04 12.01 10.96
C ALA A 195 3.66 11.34 9.70
N PRO A 196 4.99 11.40 9.47
CA PRO A 196 5.60 10.60 8.41
C PRO A 196 5.30 9.12 8.53
N GLY A 197 5.29 8.56 9.76
CA GLY A 197 4.95 7.16 10.02
C GLY A 197 3.50 6.84 9.68
N VAL A 198 2.58 7.73 9.99
CA VAL A 198 1.16 7.58 9.61
C VAL A 198 1.03 7.51 8.08
N GLY A 199 1.72 8.40 7.35
CA GLY A 199 1.71 8.41 5.89
C GLY A 199 2.27 7.12 5.28
N VAL A 200 3.41 6.63 5.79
CA VAL A 200 4.02 5.36 5.35
C VAL A 200 3.08 4.18 5.62
N THR A 201 2.57 4.08 6.84
CA THR A 201 1.68 2.98 7.24
C THR A 201 0.37 3.01 6.44
N ALA A 202 -0.21 4.20 6.20
CA ALA A 202 -1.39 4.37 5.35
C ALA A 202 -1.14 3.87 3.92
N LEU A 203 0.01 4.26 3.33
CA LEU A 203 0.35 3.86 1.97
C LEU A 203 0.47 2.34 1.85
N PHE A 204 1.24 1.70 2.75
CA PHE A 204 1.42 0.25 2.72
C PHE A 204 0.09 -0.48 2.94
N THR A 205 -0.69 -0.09 3.94
CA THR A 205 -1.97 -0.74 4.24
C THR A 205 -2.96 -0.59 3.09
N PHE A 206 -3.04 0.62 2.50
CA PHE A 206 -3.96 0.86 1.38
C PHE A 206 -3.58 0.05 0.15
N ILE A 207 -2.29 0.01 -0.24
CA ILE A 207 -1.84 -0.75 -1.41
C ILE A 207 -2.09 -2.24 -1.22
N GLU A 208 -1.78 -2.79 -0.05
CA GLU A 208 -2.03 -4.19 0.27
C GLU A 208 -3.53 -4.52 0.25
N ALA A 209 -4.37 -3.67 0.87
CA ALA A 209 -5.82 -3.86 0.88
C ALA A 209 -6.46 -3.67 -0.50
N TRP A 210 -5.94 -2.71 -1.30
CA TRP A 210 -6.37 -2.48 -2.68
C TRP A 210 -6.06 -3.67 -3.57
N GLY A 211 -4.89 -4.29 -3.36
CA GLY A 211 -4.41 -5.46 -4.11
C GLY A 211 -4.96 -6.79 -3.64
N ASP A 212 -5.60 -6.84 -2.46
CA ASP A 212 -6.10 -8.11 -1.93
C ASP A 212 -7.21 -8.66 -2.83
N PHE A 213 -6.96 -9.87 -3.27
CA PHE A 213 -7.87 -10.63 -4.13
C PHE A 213 -8.55 -11.76 -3.37
N LEU A 214 -7.78 -12.48 -2.55
CA LEU A 214 -8.23 -13.73 -1.93
C LEU A 214 -9.29 -13.50 -0.86
N THR A 215 -9.07 -12.53 0.02
CA THR A 215 -9.97 -12.26 1.14
C THR A 215 -11.36 -11.87 0.65
N PRO A 216 -11.53 -10.86 -0.23
CA PRO A 216 -12.86 -10.52 -0.72
C PRO A 216 -13.44 -11.59 -1.67
N LEU A 217 -12.63 -12.39 -2.38
CA LEU A 217 -13.13 -13.48 -3.22
C LEU A 217 -13.90 -14.51 -2.41
N ILE A 218 -13.43 -14.83 -1.22
CA ILE A 218 -14.03 -15.84 -0.34
C ILE A 218 -15.15 -15.23 0.52
N LEU A 219 -14.87 -14.07 1.16
CA LEU A 219 -15.79 -13.49 2.13
C LEU A 219 -17.01 -12.79 1.49
N LEU A 220 -16.93 -12.43 0.21
CA LEU A 220 -18.05 -11.80 -0.54
C LEU A 220 -18.60 -12.73 -1.62
N SER A 221 -18.45 -14.04 -1.48
CA SER A 221 -18.86 -15.03 -2.50
C SER A 221 -20.38 -15.00 -2.78
N GLY A 222 -21.19 -14.65 -1.78
CA GLY A 222 -22.64 -14.50 -1.89
C GLY A 222 -23.12 -13.08 -2.29
N SER A 223 -22.23 -12.09 -2.41
CA SER A 223 -22.57 -10.70 -2.68
C SER A 223 -21.82 -10.11 -3.91
N PRO A 224 -22.22 -10.47 -5.12
CA PRO A 224 -21.55 -9.98 -6.35
C PRO A 224 -21.56 -8.46 -6.51
N ASP A 225 -22.52 -7.76 -5.92
CA ASP A 225 -22.67 -6.31 -5.91
C ASP A 225 -21.59 -5.60 -5.08
N LYS A 226 -20.99 -6.27 -4.11
CA LYS A 226 -19.91 -5.76 -3.24
C LYS A 226 -18.51 -6.12 -3.73
N THR A 227 -18.40 -6.80 -4.85
CA THR A 227 -17.13 -7.25 -5.43
C THR A 227 -16.17 -6.07 -5.67
N PRO A 228 -14.91 -6.13 -5.21
CA PRO A 228 -13.91 -5.10 -5.48
C PRO A 228 -13.30 -5.22 -6.88
N PHE A 229 -12.53 -4.21 -7.27
CA PHE A 229 -11.94 -4.09 -8.61
C PHE A 229 -10.94 -5.22 -8.91
N SER A 230 -10.17 -5.69 -7.93
CA SER A 230 -9.23 -6.82 -8.07
C SER A 230 -9.91 -8.08 -8.62
N ILE A 231 -11.10 -8.40 -8.10
CA ILE A 231 -11.90 -9.54 -8.59
C ILE A 231 -12.50 -9.24 -9.95
N GLY A 232 -12.98 -8.00 -10.17
CA GLY A 232 -13.52 -7.58 -11.47
C GLY A 232 -12.49 -7.70 -12.59
N LEU A 233 -11.25 -7.28 -12.33
CA LEU A 233 -10.13 -7.41 -13.27
C LEU A 233 -9.82 -8.88 -13.57
N PHE A 234 -9.78 -9.72 -12.55
CA PHE A 234 -9.58 -11.16 -12.71
C PHE A 234 -10.67 -11.81 -13.55
N ARG A 235 -11.94 -11.46 -13.30
CA ARG A 235 -13.08 -11.98 -14.10
C ARG A 235 -12.99 -11.57 -15.57
N ALA A 236 -12.57 -10.34 -15.85
CA ALA A 236 -12.34 -9.88 -17.21
C ALA A 236 -11.21 -10.66 -17.92
N PHE A 237 -10.17 -11.07 -17.17
CA PHE A 237 -9.06 -11.86 -17.69
C PHE A 237 -9.45 -13.32 -17.96
N ILE A 238 -10.26 -13.95 -17.10
CA ILE A 238 -10.63 -15.37 -17.24
C ILE A 238 -11.84 -15.60 -18.13
N ALA A 239 -12.39 -14.56 -18.76
CA ALA A 239 -13.50 -14.71 -19.72
C ALA A 239 -13.05 -15.55 -20.92
N PHE A 240 -13.24 -16.87 -20.80
CA PHE A 240 -12.78 -17.88 -21.77
C PHE A 240 -13.15 -17.51 -23.21
N ASN A 241 -12.16 -17.50 -24.10
CA ASN A 241 -12.23 -17.25 -25.54
C ASN A 241 -12.76 -15.86 -26.02
N LEU A 242 -13.11 -14.96 -25.10
CA LEU A 242 -13.65 -13.65 -25.41
C LEU A 242 -12.98 -12.53 -24.63
N VAL A 243 -11.68 -12.66 -24.34
CA VAL A 243 -10.94 -11.61 -23.63
C VAL A 243 -10.88 -10.36 -24.52
N ASP A 244 -11.59 -9.31 -24.12
CA ASP A 244 -11.42 -7.98 -24.71
C ASP A 244 -10.12 -7.36 -24.13
N TRP A 245 -9.02 -7.52 -24.87
CA TRP A 245 -7.69 -7.08 -24.43
C TRP A 245 -7.62 -5.56 -24.27
N GLY A 246 -8.33 -4.80 -25.09
CA GLY A 246 -8.42 -3.35 -24.97
C GLY A 246 -9.12 -2.92 -23.69
N LEU A 247 -10.24 -3.54 -23.38
CA LEU A 247 -10.97 -3.34 -22.14
C LEU A 247 -10.12 -3.73 -20.92
N LEU A 248 -9.49 -4.89 -20.95
CA LEU A 248 -8.61 -5.38 -19.88
C LEU A 248 -7.45 -4.41 -19.63
N ALA A 249 -6.85 -3.87 -20.68
CA ALA A 249 -5.78 -2.89 -20.60
C ALA A 249 -6.23 -1.59 -19.92
N VAL A 250 -7.42 -1.07 -20.28
CA VAL A 250 -7.98 0.11 -19.61
C VAL A 250 -8.29 -0.18 -18.14
N LEU A 251 -8.86 -1.35 -17.83
CA LEU A 251 -9.12 -1.73 -16.44
C LEU A 251 -7.84 -1.80 -15.62
N ALA A 252 -6.76 -2.36 -16.18
CA ALA A 252 -5.45 -2.42 -15.52
C ALA A 252 -4.87 -1.02 -15.26
N ILE A 253 -5.02 -0.09 -16.22
CA ILE A 253 -4.59 1.31 -16.05
C ILE A 253 -5.43 1.97 -14.94
N VAL A 254 -6.75 1.88 -15.00
CA VAL A 254 -7.65 2.47 -13.99
C VAL A 254 -7.37 1.89 -12.59
N TYR A 255 -7.14 0.59 -12.50
CA TYR A 255 -6.76 -0.09 -11.25
C TYR A 255 -5.45 0.44 -10.65
N THR A 256 -4.49 0.85 -11.49
CA THR A 256 -3.18 1.34 -11.04
C THR A 256 -3.24 2.79 -10.54
N ILE A 257 -4.17 3.61 -11.04
CA ILE A 257 -4.25 5.05 -10.74
C ILE A 257 -4.30 5.36 -9.24
N PRO A 258 -5.17 4.73 -8.41
CA PRO A 258 -5.27 5.07 -6.99
C PRO A 258 -3.98 4.80 -6.22
N ALA A 259 -3.28 3.70 -6.50
CA ALA A 259 -2.01 3.37 -5.86
C ALA A 259 -0.92 4.39 -6.21
N VAL A 260 -0.82 4.76 -7.49
CA VAL A 260 0.13 5.78 -7.96
C VAL A 260 -0.21 7.16 -7.40
N ALA A 261 -1.48 7.54 -7.39
CA ALA A 261 -1.94 8.82 -6.82
C ALA A 261 -1.60 8.90 -5.32
N LEU A 262 -1.88 7.85 -4.56
CA LEU A 262 -1.55 7.80 -3.14
C LEU A 262 -0.04 7.86 -2.90
N TYR A 263 0.77 7.17 -3.71
CA TYR A 263 2.23 7.30 -3.64
C TYR A 263 2.70 8.75 -3.82
N PHE A 264 2.18 9.48 -4.82
CA PHE A 264 2.53 10.89 -5.04
C PHE A 264 2.09 11.80 -3.89
N LEU A 265 0.97 11.51 -3.23
CA LEU A 265 0.52 12.23 -2.05
C LEU A 265 1.45 12.00 -0.85
N VAL A 266 1.91 10.75 -0.65
CA VAL A 266 2.68 10.35 0.52
C VAL A 266 4.20 10.52 0.32
N ARG A 267 4.71 10.58 -0.91
CA ARG A 267 6.16 10.62 -1.22
C ARG A 267 6.94 11.67 -0.43
N ARG A 268 6.35 12.83 -0.17
CA ARG A 268 6.98 13.90 0.63
C ARG A 268 7.26 13.47 2.08
N TYR A 269 6.43 12.60 2.63
CA TYR A 269 6.62 12.04 3.98
C TYR A 269 7.67 10.93 3.96
N LEU A 270 7.69 10.11 2.90
CA LEU A 270 8.71 9.07 2.70
C LEU A 270 10.11 9.68 2.62
N LEU A 271 10.29 10.74 1.84
CA LEU A 271 11.59 11.42 1.70
C LEU A 271 12.09 12.02 3.02
N ARG A 272 11.19 12.55 3.86
CA ARG A 272 11.57 13.04 5.20
C ARG A 272 12.00 11.93 6.13
N ALA A 273 11.31 10.79 6.10
CA ALA A 273 11.65 9.64 6.93
C ALA A 273 13.04 9.05 6.62
N THR A 274 13.45 9.01 5.34
CA THR A 274 14.77 8.54 4.94
C THR A 274 15.90 9.49 5.32
N MET A 275 15.63 10.81 5.33
CA MET A 275 16.64 11.81 5.71
C MET A 275 16.91 11.81 7.23
N THR A 276 15.91 11.58 8.05
CA THR A 276 16.07 11.47 9.52
C THR A 276 16.76 10.17 9.95
N GLY A 277 16.53 9.05 9.24
CA GLY A 277 17.20 7.79 9.52
C GLY A 277 18.67 7.73 9.07
N GLY A 278 19.05 8.50 8.06
CA GLY A 278 20.43 8.58 7.56
C GLY A 278 21.39 9.40 8.45
N LEU A 279 20.89 10.27 9.30
CA LEU A 279 21.70 11.09 10.22
C LEU A 279 21.90 10.46 11.60
N ALA A 280 21.19 9.37 11.90
CA ALA A 280 21.33 8.65 13.17
C ALA A 280 22.40 7.53 13.15
N GLY A 281 23.16 7.41 12.08
CA GLY A 281 24.17 6.38 11.84
C GLY A 281 25.62 6.90 11.76
N GLU A 282 25.91 8.16 12.16
CA GLU A 282 27.27 8.68 12.33
C GLU A 282 27.58 8.95 13.78
#